data_41eb99fe870618f0e9854ba0dc8d5f8d
#
_entry.id   41eb99fe870618f0e9854ba0dc8d5f8d
#
_cell.length_a   1.000
_cell.length_b   1.000
_cell.length_c   1.000
_cell.angle_alpha   90.00
_cell.angle_beta   90.00
_cell.angle_gamma   90.00
#
_symmetry.space_group_name_H-M   'P 1'
#
loop_
_entity.id
_entity.type
_entity.pdbx_description
1 polymer ?
#
loop_
_entity_poly.entity_id
_entity_poly.type
_entity_poly.pdbx_seq_one_letter_code
_entity_poly.pdbx_strand_id
1 'polypeptide(L)'
;MSDWTAGYVADIGYTFGYYTELNPLRVKLAFLDAGLVAPDVGTACELGFGQGVSANLHAAASVVSWHGTDFNPSQAGFAQELAAASGSGAHLHDDTFADFCSRPDLPDFDYIGLHGIWSWISDANRAVIVDFIRRKLKVGGVLYISYNTLPGWSTFAPLRHLLTQHAGTMGANGTGIVQRIEGALGFADRLLATQPLYSRANPSVPERLNTLKGQNRNYLAHEYFNADWHPMYFADMARWLAPAKVGYACSANLLDHVDAINLNAEQQALLKDIPDAQLRQSVRDYMVNQQFRKDYWVKGGRQLSALEQAEALRLLRVVLTTPRADVPLKVTAALGEASMSEAVYGPVLDALADHKPRTLAQLEQMTSGKGVTFAQLNQAVLILAGAGHVQLAQDEQVAGKARKSSDRLNAHLINKARGSADVGYLASPVTGGGFTVDRFAQLFLLARSQGAKQPAEWAQFAWNVLAAQGQRIIKEGKPLDAAEDNLAELRAQAQTFADKRLPILKALMVA
;
A
#
# COMPACT_ATOMS: atom_id res chain seq x y z
N MET A 1 -21.76 -5.87 -29.17
CA MET A 1 -20.65 -6.52 -28.43
C MET A 1 -20.87 -6.19 -26.97
N SER A 2 -20.98 -7.18 -26.10
CA SER A 2 -21.02 -6.94 -24.65
C SER A 2 -19.69 -6.29 -24.27
N ASP A 3 -19.73 -5.12 -23.66
CA ASP A 3 -18.55 -4.46 -23.11
C ASP A 3 -18.06 -5.30 -21.94
N TRP A 4 -17.02 -6.11 -22.17
CA TRP A 4 -16.44 -6.99 -21.16
C TRP A 4 -15.83 -6.21 -19.97
N THR A 5 -15.60 -4.90 -20.16
CA THR A 5 -15.04 -4.03 -19.13
C THR A 5 -16.08 -3.61 -18.10
N ALA A 6 -17.37 -3.80 -18.37
CA ALA A 6 -18.48 -3.34 -17.51
C ALA A 6 -18.37 -1.87 -17.11
N GLY A 7 -17.83 -1.02 -18.01
CA GLY A 7 -17.63 0.42 -17.77
C GLY A 7 -16.37 0.78 -16.98
N TYR A 8 -15.52 -0.19 -16.67
CA TYR A 8 -14.19 0.08 -16.11
C TYR A 8 -13.21 0.53 -17.22
N VAL A 9 -12.33 1.48 -16.93
CA VAL A 9 -11.35 1.97 -17.90
C VAL A 9 -10.28 0.90 -18.12
N ALA A 10 -10.29 0.24 -19.27
CA ALA A 10 -9.33 -0.80 -19.63
C ALA A 10 -8.36 -0.38 -20.77
N ASP A 11 -8.59 0.80 -21.39
CA ASP A 11 -7.82 1.29 -22.53
C ASP A 11 -6.40 1.75 -22.16
N ILE A 12 -6.12 1.89 -20.89
CA ILE A 12 -4.85 2.37 -20.35
C ILE A 12 -4.44 1.50 -19.16
N GLY A 13 -3.14 1.13 -19.09
CA GLY A 13 -2.64 0.27 -18.02
C GLY A 13 -2.76 0.92 -16.64
N TYR A 14 -3.04 0.10 -15.61
CA TYR A 14 -3.00 0.55 -14.22
C TYR A 14 -1.57 0.68 -13.71
N THR A 15 -1.40 1.36 -12.57
CA THR A 15 -0.10 1.54 -11.92
C THR A 15 0.44 0.23 -11.30
N PHE A 16 1.76 0.11 -11.21
CA PHE A 16 2.44 -1.05 -10.62
C PHE A 16 2.64 -0.81 -9.11
N GLY A 17 1.57 -0.96 -8.33
CA GLY A 17 1.56 -0.67 -6.90
C GLY A 17 1.96 -1.85 -6.01
N TYR A 18 2.60 -1.54 -4.88
CA TYR A 18 2.78 -2.45 -3.75
C TYR A 18 2.08 -1.87 -2.52
N TYR A 19 1.28 -2.70 -1.85
CA TYR A 19 0.46 -2.26 -0.72
C TYR A 19 0.81 -3.03 0.54
N THR A 20 1.45 -2.34 1.48
CA THR A 20 1.94 -2.94 2.74
C THR A 20 0.81 -3.45 3.63
N GLU A 21 -0.38 -2.89 3.50
CA GLU A 21 -1.57 -3.29 4.26
C GLU A 21 -2.06 -4.71 3.91
N LEU A 22 -1.67 -5.22 2.74
CA LEU A 22 -1.93 -6.61 2.34
C LEU A 22 -0.96 -7.61 2.98
N ASN A 23 0.11 -7.15 3.64
CA ASN A 23 1.07 -8.04 4.29
C ASN A 23 0.48 -8.67 5.57
N PRO A 24 0.38 -10.01 5.68
CA PRO A 24 -0.14 -10.69 6.86
C PRO A 24 0.60 -10.37 8.17
N LEU A 25 1.89 -10.06 8.12
CA LEU A 25 2.65 -9.64 9.30
C LEU A 25 2.16 -8.30 9.84
N ARG A 26 1.84 -7.34 8.95
CA ARG A 26 1.30 -6.04 9.35
C ARG A 26 -0.07 -6.20 10.04
N VAL A 27 -0.90 -7.13 9.54
CA VAL A 27 -2.17 -7.50 10.18
C VAL A 27 -1.95 -7.94 11.63
N LYS A 28 -0.93 -8.75 11.90
CA LYS A 28 -0.60 -9.21 13.27
C LYS A 28 -0.37 -8.03 14.23
N LEU A 29 0.43 -7.05 13.83
CA LEU A 29 0.67 -5.87 14.69
C LEU A 29 -0.63 -5.09 14.93
N ALA A 30 -1.41 -4.81 13.89
CA ALA A 30 -2.65 -4.06 14.00
C ALA A 30 -3.67 -4.76 14.94
N PHE A 31 -3.82 -6.09 14.82
CA PHE A 31 -4.73 -6.87 15.64
C PHE A 31 -4.28 -6.92 17.11
N LEU A 32 -3.00 -7.19 17.34
CA LEU A 32 -2.47 -7.25 18.71
C LEU A 32 -2.54 -5.89 19.39
N ASP A 33 -2.28 -4.79 18.68
CA ASP A 33 -2.44 -3.44 19.23
C ASP A 33 -3.91 -3.16 19.57
N ALA A 34 -4.85 -3.62 18.75
CA ALA A 34 -6.29 -3.53 19.02
C ALA A 34 -6.81 -4.52 20.09
N GLY A 35 -5.94 -5.31 20.73
CA GLY A 35 -6.33 -6.31 21.74
C GLY A 35 -7.05 -7.55 21.17
N LEU A 36 -6.86 -7.83 19.88
CA LEU A 36 -7.48 -8.95 19.18
C LEU A 36 -6.49 -10.10 18.96
N VAL A 37 -7.01 -11.33 18.95
CA VAL A 37 -6.24 -12.49 18.51
C VAL A 37 -5.83 -12.29 17.06
N ALA A 38 -4.51 -12.25 16.80
CA ALA A 38 -3.99 -12.10 15.46
C ALA A 38 -4.24 -13.36 14.60
N PRO A 39 -4.51 -13.20 13.28
CA PRO A 39 -4.69 -14.35 12.40
C PRO A 39 -3.36 -15.10 12.18
N ASP A 40 -3.46 -16.41 11.98
CA ASP A 40 -2.39 -17.21 11.38
C ASP A 40 -2.76 -17.47 9.92
N VAL A 41 -1.97 -16.86 8.99
CA VAL A 41 -2.31 -16.84 7.59
C VAL A 41 -1.46 -17.84 6.81
N GLY A 42 -2.09 -18.93 6.38
CA GLY A 42 -1.50 -19.93 5.49
C GLY A 42 -2.00 -19.79 4.03
N THR A 43 -3.24 -19.30 3.86
CA THR A 43 -3.86 -19.10 2.55
C THR A 43 -4.44 -17.70 2.45
N ALA A 44 -4.13 -17.00 1.36
CA ALA A 44 -4.56 -15.62 1.11
C ALA A 44 -5.14 -15.48 -0.29
N CYS A 45 -6.06 -14.52 -0.45
CA CYS A 45 -6.66 -14.17 -1.72
C CYS A 45 -6.64 -12.65 -1.92
N GLU A 46 -6.31 -12.19 -3.13
CA GLU A 46 -6.44 -10.78 -3.53
C GLU A 46 -7.42 -10.68 -4.69
N LEU A 47 -8.51 -9.94 -4.47
CA LEU A 47 -9.55 -9.67 -5.48
C LEU A 47 -9.28 -8.32 -6.14
N GLY A 48 -9.09 -8.32 -7.46
CA GLY A 48 -8.71 -7.13 -8.23
C GLY A 48 -7.25 -6.75 -7.97
N PHE A 49 -6.32 -7.67 -8.22
CA PHE A 49 -4.90 -7.47 -7.93
C PHE A 49 -4.19 -6.49 -8.89
N GLY A 50 -4.87 -5.98 -9.93
CA GLY A 50 -4.27 -5.09 -10.94
C GLY A 50 -3.09 -5.77 -11.63
N GLN A 51 -1.93 -5.14 -11.64
CA GLN A 51 -0.69 -5.73 -12.20
C GLN A 51 -0.15 -6.91 -11.35
N GLY A 52 -0.76 -7.23 -10.23
CA GLY A 52 -0.39 -8.35 -9.36
C GLY A 52 0.97 -8.21 -8.66
N VAL A 53 1.53 -7.00 -8.59
CA VAL A 53 2.83 -6.75 -7.96
C VAL A 53 2.78 -7.10 -6.47
N SER A 54 1.75 -6.65 -5.73
CA SER A 54 1.57 -6.97 -4.30
C SER A 54 1.44 -8.47 -4.07
N ALA A 55 0.51 -9.14 -4.77
CA ALA A 55 0.29 -10.58 -4.63
C ALA A 55 1.58 -11.39 -4.87
N ASN A 56 2.33 -11.06 -5.93
CA ASN A 56 3.56 -11.76 -6.27
C ASN A 56 4.69 -11.50 -5.27
N LEU A 57 4.85 -10.27 -4.79
CA LEU A 57 5.86 -9.94 -3.78
C LEU A 57 5.57 -10.68 -2.46
N HIS A 58 4.29 -10.70 -2.02
CA HIS A 58 3.90 -11.44 -0.82
C HIS A 58 4.07 -12.95 -0.98
N ALA A 59 3.66 -13.50 -2.13
CA ALA A 59 3.81 -14.92 -2.43
C ALA A 59 5.29 -15.37 -2.49
N ALA A 60 6.14 -14.55 -3.11
CA ALA A 60 7.56 -14.86 -3.22
C ALA A 60 8.34 -14.67 -1.91
N ALA A 61 7.90 -13.72 -1.08
CA ALA A 61 8.58 -13.35 0.16
C ALA A 61 8.11 -14.13 1.41
N SER A 62 7.11 -15.00 1.29
CA SER A 62 6.54 -15.75 2.41
C SER A 62 6.30 -17.22 2.04
N VAL A 63 5.71 -17.95 2.97
CA VAL A 63 5.23 -19.34 2.73
C VAL A 63 3.71 -19.40 2.58
N VAL A 64 3.06 -18.25 2.49
CA VAL A 64 1.61 -18.13 2.31
C VAL A 64 1.25 -18.49 0.86
N SER A 65 0.25 -19.34 0.69
CA SER A 65 -0.31 -19.65 -0.64
C SER A 65 -1.24 -18.51 -1.06
N TRP A 66 -0.89 -17.82 -2.15
CA TRP A 66 -1.66 -16.69 -2.68
C TRP A 66 -2.50 -17.10 -3.88
N HIS A 67 -3.75 -16.68 -3.86
CA HIS A 67 -4.72 -16.79 -4.94
C HIS A 67 -5.23 -15.40 -5.30
N GLY A 68 -5.75 -15.23 -6.50
CA GLY A 68 -6.35 -13.93 -6.85
C GLY A 68 -6.87 -13.90 -8.26
N THR A 69 -7.61 -12.83 -8.54
CA THR A 69 -8.14 -12.55 -9.88
C THR A 69 -8.06 -11.07 -10.20
N ASP A 70 -7.83 -10.78 -11.46
CA ASP A 70 -8.10 -9.49 -12.08
C ASP A 70 -8.67 -9.75 -13.48
N PHE A 71 -9.79 -9.13 -13.79
CA PHE A 71 -10.52 -9.43 -15.04
C PHE A 71 -9.82 -8.91 -16.31
N ASN A 72 -8.78 -8.06 -16.16
CA ASN A 72 -8.03 -7.55 -17.31
C ASN A 72 -6.92 -8.53 -17.72
N PRO A 73 -7.02 -9.16 -18.91
CA PRO A 73 -6.07 -10.18 -19.34
C PRO A 73 -4.63 -9.70 -19.44
N SER A 74 -4.41 -8.42 -19.75
CA SER A 74 -3.07 -7.83 -19.83
C SER A 74 -2.42 -7.75 -18.44
N GLN A 75 -3.21 -7.36 -17.43
CA GLN A 75 -2.76 -7.28 -16.05
C GLN A 75 -2.54 -8.68 -15.47
N ALA A 76 -3.47 -9.59 -15.68
CA ALA A 76 -3.34 -10.97 -15.26
C ALA A 76 -2.14 -11.67 -15.92
N GLY A 77 -1.90 -11.43 -17.21
CA GLY A 77 -0.74 -11.96 -17.93
C GLY A 77 0.58 -11.50 -17.32
N PHE A 78 0.70 -10.22 -16.97
CA PHE A 78 1.89 -9.71 -16.26
C PHE A 78 2.04 -10.33 -14.86
N ALA A 79 0.95 -10.46 -14.11
CA ALA A 79 0.96 -11.10 -12.80
C ALA A 79 1.39 -12.58 -12.88
N GLN A 80 0.91 -13.32 -13.88
CA GLN A 80 1.29 -14.73 -14.15
C GLN A 80 2.76 -14.85 -14.56
N GLU A 81 3.31 -13.88 -15.34
CA GLU A 81 4.73 -13.82 -15.66
C GLU A 81 5.59 -13.73 -14.39
N LEU A 82 5.21 -12.85 -13.44
CA LEU A 82 5.92 -12.72 -12.16
C LEU A 82 5.81 -13.98 -11.29
N ALA A 83 4.64 -14.62 -11.25
CA ALA A 83 4.42 -15.86 -10.53
C ALA A 83 5.29 -16.99 -11.08
N ALA A 84 5.35 -17.13 -12.40
CA ALA A 84 6.21 -18.09 -13.08
C ALA A 84 7.70 -17.81 -12.81
N ALA A 85 8.13 -16.57 -12.91
CA ALA A 85 9.52 -16.17 -12.66
C ALA A 85 9.97 -16.48 -11.23
N SER A 86 9.11 -16.20 -10.23
CA SER A 86 9.41 -16.47 -8.82
C SER A 86 9.39 -17.96 -8.48
N GLY A 87 8.51 -18.74 -9.14
CA GLY A 87 8.20 -20.12 -8.75
C GLY A 87 7.57 -20.21 -7.36
N SER A 88 6.88 -19.16 -6.91
CA SER A 88 6.20 -19.10 -5.60
C SER A 88 4.96 -19.98 -5.51
N GLY A 89 4.39 -20.39 -6.65
CA GLY A 89 3.13 -21.12 -6.70
C GLY A 89 1.89 -20.26 -6.51
N ALA A 90 1.98 -18.95 -6.74
CA ALA A 90 0.80 -18.09 -6.73
C ALA A 90 -0.18 -18.46 -7.85
N HIS A 91 -1.48 -18.54 -7.52
CA HIS A 91 -2.57 -18.90 -8.42
C HIS A 91 -3.33 -17.64 -8.83
N LEU A 92 -2.95 -17.03 -9.95
CA LEU A 92 -3.50 -15.75 -10.43
C LEU A 92 -4.24 -15.96 -11.75
N HIS A 93 -5.47 -15.46 -11.81
CA HIS A 93 -6.43 -15.70 -12.90
C HIS A 93 -6.87 -14.37 -13.53
N ASP A 94 -7.39 -14.45 -14.77
CA ASP A 94 -8.04 -13.35 -15.50
C ASP A 94 -9.57 -13.43 -15.45
N ASP A 95 -10.09 -14.11 -14.43
CA ASP A 95 -11.53 -14.30 -14.24
C ASP A 95 -12.21 -13.03 -13.75
N THR A 96 -13.46 -12.80 -14.17
CA THR A 96 -14.34 -11.82 -13.53
C THR A 96 -14.61 -12.20 -12.08
N PHE A 97 -15.12 -11.28 -11.24
CA PHE A 97 -15.50 -11.63 -9.86
C PHE A 97 -16.55 -12.74 -9.82
N ALA A 98 -17.52 -12.75 -10.76
CA ALA A 98 -18.54 -13.77 -10.82
C ALA A 98 -17.95 -15.16 -11.12
N ASP A 99 -17.05 -15.26 -12.08
CA ASP A 99 -16.41 -16.51 -12.47
C ASP A 99 -15.46 -17.00 -11.38
N PHE A 100 -14.54 -16.16 -10.90
CA PHE A 100 -13.60 -16.52 -9.85
C PHE A 100 -14.29 -16.93 -8.55
N CYS A 101 -15.24 -16.15 -8.07
CA CYS A 101 -15.94 -16.43 -6.81
C CYS A 101 -16.83 -17.69 -6.87
N SER A 102 -17.15 -18.20 -8.06
CA SER A 102 -17.90 -19.45 -8.28
C SER A 102 -17.01 -20.68 -8.46
N ARG A 103 -15.70 -20.53 -8.57
CA ARG A 103 -14.77 -21.65 -8.78
C ARG A 103 -14.84 -22.68 -7.64
N PRO A 104 -15.01 -23.96 -7.96
CA PRO A 104 -15.12 -25.02 -6.96
C PRO A 104 -13.75 -25.42 -6.34
N ASP A 105 -12.65 -25.13 -7.06
CA ASP A 105 -11.29 -25.54 -6.71
C ASP A 105 -10.58 -24.57 -5.75
N LEU A 106 -11.20 -23.43 -5.40
CA LEU A 106 -10.62 -22.50 -4.44
C LEU A 106 -10.69 -23.03 -3.00
N PRO A 107 -9.56 -22.91 -2.24
CA PRO A 107 -9.56 -23.27 -0.82
C PRO A 107 -10.41 -22.27 0.01
N ASP A 108 -10.53 -22.56 1.30
CA ASP A 108 -10.96 -21.57 2.27
C ASP A 108 -9.76 -20.70 2.67
N PHE A 109 -9.98 -19.39 2.85
CA PHE A 109 -8.93 -18.41 3.07
C PHE A 109 -8.86 -17.96 4.52
N ASP A 110 -7.62 -17.78 5.00
CA ASP A 110 -7.35 -17.09 6.26
C ASP A 110 -7.37 -15.57 6.07
N TYR A 111 -7.12 -15.10 4.85
CA TYR A 111 -7.04 -13.70 4.50
C TYR A 111 -7.62 -13.45 3.12
N ILE A 112 -8.49 -12.44 3.00
CA ILE A 112 -8.99 -11.93 1.71
C ILE A 112 -8.72 -10.43 1.67
N GLY A 113 -8.09 -9.94 0.60
CA GLY A 113 -7.76 -8.53 0.39
C GLY A 113 -8.44 -7.94 -0.84
N LEU A 114 -8.95 -6.70 -0.67
CA LEU A 114 -9.45 -5.85 -1.75
C LEU A 114 -8.83 -4.46 -1.60
N HIS A 115 -7.82 -4.16 -2.39
CA HIS A 115 -7.20 -2.84 -2.36
C HIS A 115 -7.68 -1.96 -3.53
N GLY A 116 -8.31 -0.82 -3.22
CA GLY A 116 -8.75 0.14 -4.23
C GLY A 116 -9.86 -0.36 -5.18
N ILE A 117 -10.65 -1.36 -4.78
CA ILE A 117 -11.66 -1.99 -5.65
C ILE A 117 -13.09 -1.58 -5.27
N TRP A 118 -13.40 -1.59 -3.99
CA TRP A 118 -14.78 -1.55 -3.48
C TRP A 118 -15.59 -0.35 -3.96
N SER A 119 -14.97 0.82 -4.06
CA SER A 119 -15.64 2.03 -4.52
C SER A 119 -15.89 2.09 -6.04
N TRP A 120 -15.27 1.17 -6.80
CA TRP A 120 -15.21 1.21 -8.27
C TRP A 120 -16.01 0.12 -8.96
N ILE A 121 -16.75 -0.68 -8.21
CA ILE A 121 -17.52 -1.80 -8.74
C ILE A 121 -19.02 -1.59 -8.54
N SER A 122 -19.82 -2.30 -9.33
CA SER A 122 -21.27 -2.29 -9.23
C SER A 122 -21.77 -3.00 -7.96
N ASP A 123 -23.03 -2.72 -7.55
CA ASP A 123 -23.69 -3.42 -6.45
C ASP A 123 -23.81 -4.93 -6.70
N ALA A 124 -23.97 -5.35 -7.96
CA ALA A 124 -23.98 -6.77 -8.33
C ALA A 124 -22.64 -7.43 -8.00
N ASN A 125 -21.51 -6.81 -8.35
CA ASN A 125 -20.18 -7.30 -8.01
C ASN A 125 -19.93 -7.30 -6.49
N ARG A 126 -20.41 -6.27 -5.76
CA ARG A 126 -20.35 -6.25 -4.28
C ARG A 126 -21.10 -7.42 -3.68
N ALA A 127 -22.28 -7.73 -4.15
CA ALA A 127 -23.07 -8.86 -3.68
C ALA A 127 -22.34 -10.21 -3.89
N VAL A 128 -21.72 -10.40 -5.08
CA VAL A 128 -20.91 -11.58 -5.40
C VAL A 128 -19.72 -11.70 -4.42
N ILE A 129 -19.00 -10.61 -4.19
CA ILE A 129 -17.85 -10.59 -3.28
C ILE A 129 -18.28 -10.86 -1.83
N VAL A 130 -19.37 -10.25 -1.35
CA VAL A 130 -19.89 -10.50 0.00
C VAL A 130 -20.27 -11.96 0.20
N ASP A 131 -20.94 -12.59 -0.78
CA ASP A 131 -21.26 -14.01 -0.73
C ASP A 131 -19.99 -14.89 -0.72
N PHE A 132 -19.00 -14.54 -1.53
CA PHE A 132 -17.69 -15.20 -1.54
C PHE A 132 -17.00 -15.12 -0.18
N ILE A 133 -16.92 -13.94 0.44
CA ILE A 133 -16.36 -13.75 1.78
C ILE A 133 -17.14 -14.61 2.81
N ARG A 134 -18.47 -14.61 2.72
CA ARG A 134 -19.33 -15.43 3.60
C ARG A 134 -18.98 -16.92 3.51
N ARG A 135 -18.75 -17.44 2.31
CA ARG A 135 -18.48 -18.88 2.08
C ARG A 135 -17.03 -19.25 2.32
N LYS A 136 -16.09 -18.40 1.87
CA LYS A 136 -14.67 -18.77 1.72
C LYS A 136 -13.74 -18.18 2.78
N LEU A 137 -14.15 -17.16 3.54
CA LEU A 137 -13.35 -16.67 4.66
C LEU A 137 -13.56 -17.58 5.87
N LYS A 138 -12.48 -18.13 6.42
CA LYS A 138 -12.50 -18.98 7.63
C LYS A 138 -12.96 -18.19 8.86
N VAL A 139 -13.42 -18.88 9.89
CA VAL A 139 -13.62 -18.28 11.22
C VAL A 139 -12.25 -17.88 11.80
N GLY A 140 -12.13 -16.66 12.31
CA GLY A 140 -10.86 -16.04 12.67
C GLY A 140 -10.13 -15.40 11.48
N GLY A 141 -10.59 -15.62 10.26
CA GLY A 141 -10.01 -15.05 9.04
C GLY A 141 -10.29 -13.55 8.92
N VAL A 142 -9.42 -12.86 8.20
CA VAL A 142 -9.41 -11.40 8.07
C VAL A 142 -9.72 -10.98 6.65
N LEU A 143 -10.61 -10.01 6.52
CA LEU A 143 -10.85 -9.24 5.32
C LEU A 143 -10.12 -7.90 5.43
N TYR A 144 -9.23 -7.60 4.49
CA TYR A 144 -8.75 -6.25 4.25
C TYR A 144 -9.57 -5.60 3.14
N ILE A 145 -10.00 -4.38 3.35
CA ILE A 145 -10.73 -3.63 2.34
C ILE A 145 -10.41 -2.15 2.43
N SER A 146 -10.17 -1.52 1.28
CA SER A 146 -10.01 -0.07 1.19
C SER A 146 -11.06 0.55 0.29
N TYR A 147 -11.52 1.75 0.67
CA TYR A 147 -12.61 2.42 -0.01
C TYR A 147 -12.63 3.93 0.23
N ASN A 148 -13.21 4.66 -0.72
CA ASN A 148 -13.44 6.09 -0.60
C ASN A 148 -14.58 6.38 0.38
N THR A 149 -14.42 7.39 1.24
CA THR A 149 -15.40 7.76 2.27
C THR A 149 -16.00 9.14 2.03
N LEU A 150 -17.28 9.27 2.35
CA LEU A 150 -18.05 10.47 2.04
C LEU A 150 -17.65 11.72 2.80
N PRO A 151 -17.32 11.75 4.10
CA PRO A 151 -16.92 13.00 4.73
C PRO A 151 -15.83 13.73 3.94
N GLY A 152 -14.74 13.04 3.58
CA GLY A 152 -13.63 13.66 2.87
C GLY A 152 -13.89 13.92 1.37
N TRP A 153 -14.81 13.18 0.75
CA TRP A 153 -15.15 13.38 -0.67
C TRP A 153 -16.33 14.33 -0.90
N SER A 154 -17.11 14.67 0.12
CA SER A 154 -18.39 15.40 -0.02
C SER A 154 -18.29 16.68 -0.83
N THR A 155 -17.23 17.45 -0.65
CA THR A 155 -17.04 18.73 -1.35
C THR A 155 -16.64 18.57 -2.82
N PHE A 156 -15.91 17.50 -3.16
CA PHE A 156 -15.37 17.30 -4.50
C PHE A 156 -16.19 16.31 -5.36
N ALA A 157 -17.00 15.47 -4.75
CA ALA A 157 -17.81 14.48 -5.45
C ALA A 157 -18.70 15.08 -6.55
N PRO A 158 -19.37 16.25 -6.36
CA PRO A 158 -20.16 16.89 -7.41
C PRO A 158 -19.30 17.30 -8.63
N LEU A 159 -18.10 17.85 -8.41
CA LEU A 159 -17.22 18.21 -9.52
C LEU A 159 -16.70 16.96 -10.24
N ARG A 160 -16.32 15.91 -9.49
CA ARG A 160 -15.93 14.62 -10.10
C ARG A 160 -17.05 14.07 -11.00
N HIS A 161 -18.30 14.11 -10.53
CA HIS A 161 -19.46 13.70 -11.34
C HIS A 161 -19.54 14.50 -12.65
N LEU A 162 -19.40 15.83 -12.57
CA LEU A 162 -19.41 16.69 -13.75
C LEU A 162 -18.27 16.39 -14.73
N LEU A 163 -17.07 16.09 -14.22
CA LEU A 163 -15.91 15.70 -15.05
C LEU A 163 -16.22 14.43 -15.86
N THR A 164 -16.78 13.39 -15.22
CA THR A 164 -17.16 12.15 -15.90
C THR A 164 -18.30 12.37 -16.89
N GLN A 165 -19.31 13.15 -16.54
CA GLN A 165 -20.40 13.50 -17.44
C GLN A 165 -19.88 14.23 -18.69
N HIS A 166 -18.99 15.23 -18.51
CA HIS A 166 -18.39 15.94 -19.64
C HIS A 166 -17.59 14.99 -20.54
N ALA A 167 -16.73 14.15 -19.95
CA ALA A 167 -15.92 13.19 -20.71
C ALA A 167 -16.78 12.20 -21.53
N GLY A 168 -17.91 11.79 -20.98
CA GLY A 168 -18.85 10.88 -21.68
C GLY A 168 -19.72 11.57 -22.74
N THR A 169 -20.09 12.85 -22.54
CA THR A 169 -21.02 13.57 -23.41
C THR A 169 -20.31 14.36 -24.51
N MET A 170 -19.20 15.04 -24.16
CA MET A 170 -18.49 15.95 -25.07
C MET A 170 -17.28 15.31 -25.75
N GLY A 171 -16.88 14.11 -25.30
CA GLY A 171 -15.84 13.34 -25.96
C GLY A 171 -16.37 12.79 -27.30
N ALA A 172 -15.73 13.14 -28.43
CA ALA A 172 -16.09 12.57 -29.72
C ALA A 172 -15.89 11.05 -29.72
N ASN A 173 -16.76 10.32 -30.43
CA ASN A 173 -16.60 8.88 -30.64
C ASN A 173 -15.23 8.60 -31.27
N GLY A 174 -14.41 7.76 -30.62
CA GLY A 174 -13.04 7.47 -31.05
C GLY A 174 -11.95 8.35 -30.41
N THR A 175 -12.31 9.34 -29.59
CA THR A 175 -11.33 10.11 -28.81
C THR A 175 -10.81 9.29 -27.66
N GLY A 176 -9.47 9.13 -27.54
CA GLY A 176 -8.84 8.38 -26.45
C GLY A 176 -9.13 8.98 -25.08
N ILE A 177 -9.07 8.14 -24.04
CA ILE A 177 -9.39 8.53 -22.64
C ILE A 177 -8.57 9.76 -22.17
N VAL A 178 -7.29 9.86 -22.52
CA VAL A 178 -6.43 10.98 -22.13
C VAL A 178 -6.96 12.31 -22.65
N GLN A 179 -7.36 12.39 -23.92
CA GLN A 179 -7.94 13.62 -24.51
C GLN A 179 -9.27 13.98 -23.86
N ARG A 180 -10.09 12.98 -23.52
CA ARG A 180 -11.37 13.19 -22.80
C ARG A 180 -11.13 13.75 -21.41
N ILE A 181 -10.11 13.27 -20.70
CA ILE A 181 -9.69 13.80 -19.39
C ILE A 181 -9.23 15.26 -19.52
N GLU A 182 -8.35 15.57 -20.49
CA GLU A 182 -7.89 16.95 -20.72
C GLU A 182 -9.04 17.90 -21.05
N GLY A 183 -9.98 17.47 -21.89
CA GLY A 183 -11.18 18.24 -22.22
C GLY A 183 -12.04 18.52 -20.99
N ALA A 184 -12.26 17.52 -20.13
CA ALA A 184 -13.04 17.65 -18.91
C ALA A 184 -12.36 18.57 -17.88
N LEU A 185 -11.03 18.45 -17.68
CA LEU A 185 -10.26 19.32 -16.78
C LEU A 185 -10.29 20.78 -17.29
N GLY A 186 -10.09 21.01 -18.59
CA GLY A 186 -10.17 22.34 -19.19
C GLY A 186 -11.59 22.94 -19.13
N PHE A 187 -12.62 22.14 -19.22
CA PHE A 187 -14.00 22.59 -19.02
C PHE A 187 -14.24 22.99 -17.55
N ALA A 188 -13.79 22.19 -16.59
CA ALA A 188 -13.91 22.52 -15.16
C ALA A 188 -13.19 23.83 -14.81
N ASP A 189 -12.00 24.09 -15.38
CA ASP A 189 -11.31 25.37 -15.19
C ASP A 189 -12.16 26.56 -15.67
N ARG A 190 -12.73 26.47 -16.87
CA ARG A 190 -13.59 27.55 -17.41
C ARG A 190 -14.83 27.74 -16.54
N LEU A 191 -15.44 26.64 -16.06
CA LEU A 191 -16.57 26.73 -15.15
C LEU A 191 -16.20 27.43 -13.84
N LEU A 192 -15.10 27.03 -13.20
CA LEU A 192 -14.67 27.61 -11.92
C LEU A 192 -14.24 29.08 -12.07
N ALA A 193 -13.69 29.47 -13.23
CA ALA A 193 -13.35 30.86 -13.56
C ALA A 193 -14.59 31.78 -13.58
N THR A 194 -15.79 31.26 -13.79
CA THR A 194 -17.07 32.04 -13.68
C THR A 194 -17.49 32.29 -12.22
N GLN A 195 -16.73 31.78 -11.24
CA GLN A 195 -17.03 31.90 -9.80
C GLN A 195 -18.45 31.42 -9.43
N PRO A 196 -18.84 30.19 -9.82
CA PRO A 196 -20.16 29.68 -9.54
C PRO A 196 -20.40 29.58 -8.02
N LEU A 197 -21.66 29.62 -7.59
CA LEU A 197 -22.01 29.48 -6.17
C LEU A 197 -21.41 28.22 -5.54
N TYR A 198 -21.30 27.15 -6.33
CA TYR A 198 -20.69 25.89 -5.88
C TYR A 198 -19.24 26.08 -5.39
N SER A 199 -18.37 26.75 -6.16
CA SER A 199 -16.97 26.97 -5.75
C SER A 199 -16.87 27.96 -4.59
N ARG A 200 -17.76 28.95 -4.52
CA ARG A 200 -17.82 29.88 -3.37
C ARG A 200 -18.23 29.18 -2.07
N ALA A 201 -19.13 28.21 -2.15
CA ALA A 201 -19.53 27.38 -1.00
C ALA A 201 -18.48 26.29 -0.65
N ASN A 202 -17.59 25.96 -1.57
CA ASN A 202 -16.57 24.90 -1.41
C ASN A 202 -15.18 25.42 -1.84
N PRO A 203 -14.52 26.27 -1.02
CA PRO A 203 -13.27 26.96 -1.39
C PRO A 203 -12.08 26.04 -1.70
N SER A 204 -12.07 24.81 -1.18
CA SER A 204 -11.01 23.80 -1.44
C SER A 204 -11.08 23.19 -2.84
N VAL A 205 -12.18 23.33 -3.56
CA VAL A 205 -12.39 22.67 -4.86
C VAL A 205 -11.46 23.18 -5.96
N PRO A 206 -11.23 24.51 -6.13
CA PRO A 206 -10.29 25.01 -7.14
C PRO A 206 -8.86 24.53 -6.91
N GLU A 207 -8.37 24.51 -5.68
CA GLU A 207 -7.03 24.02 -5.33
C GLU A 207 -6.88 22.54 -5.65
N ARG A 208 -7.88 21.74 -5.29
CA ARG A 208 -7.89 20.30 -5.60
C ARG A 208 -7.91 20.06 -7.12
N LEU A 209 -8.67 20.82 -7.90
CA LEU A 209 -8.63 20.73 -9.36
C LEU A 209 -7.24 21.05 -9.92
N ASN A 210 -6.55 22.07 -9.38
CA ASN A 210 -5.18 22.38 -9.78
C ASN A 210 -4.21 21.23 -9.48
N THR A 211 -4.35 20.59 -8.33
CA THR A 211 -3.55 19.39 -7.98
C THR A 211 -3.78 18.27 -8.98
N LEU A 212 -5.04 18.01 -9.38
CA LEU A 212 -5.37 16.96 -10.37
C LEU A 212 -4.73 17.21 -11.73
N LYS A 213 -4.63 18.45 -12.18
CA LYS A 213 -3.99 18.78 -13.47
C LYS A 213 -2.53 18.33 -13.54
N GLY A 214 -1.83 18.30 -12.41
CA GLY A 214 -0.46 17.80 -12.29
C GLY A 214 -0.31 16.28 -12.18
N GLN A 215 -1.40 15.53 -12.01
CA GLN A 215 -1.36 14.08 -11.80
C GLN A 215 -1.14 13.29 -13.10
N ASN A 216 -0.59 12.08 -12.93
CA ASN A 216 -0.45 11.12 -14.03
C ASN A 216 -1.82 10.78 -14.64
N ARG A 217 -1.92 10.76 -15.97
CA ARG A 217 -3.19 10.55 -16.69
C ARG A 217 -3.73 9.14 -16.53
N ASN A 218 -2.86 8.13 -16.39
CA ASN A 218 -3.27 6.76 -16.09
C ASN A 218 -3.95 6.71 -14.71
N TYR A 219 -3.36 7.35 -13.71
CA TYR A 219 -3.96 7.47 -12.38
C TYR A 219 -5.33 8.15 -12.44
N LEU A 220 -5.44 9.30 -13.14
CA LEU A 220 -6.73 10.00 -13.26
C LEU A 220 -7.78 9.18 -13.96
N ALA A 221 -7.42 8.43 -15.02
CA ALA A 221 -8.36 7.59 -15.75
C ALA A 221 -9.04 6.58 -14.81
N HIS A 222 -8.27 5.91 -13.97
CA HIS A 222 -8.79 4.89 -13.05
C HIS A 222 -9.44 5.47 -11.78
N GLU A 223 -8.94 6.59 -11.24
CA GLU A 223 -9.41 7.16 -9.97
C GLU A 223 -10.53 8.20 -10.11
N TYR A 224 -10.77 8.72 -11.33
CA TYR A 224 -11.74 9.80 -11.52
C TYR A 224 -12.72 9.57 -12.65
N PHE A 225 -12.43 8.69 -13.61
CA PHE A 225 -13.22 8.56 -14.84
C PHE A 225 -13.88 7.19 -15.07
N ASN A 226 -13.78 6.26 -14.12
CA ASN A 226 -14.57 5.04 -14.16
C ASN A 226 -16.08 5.35 -14.08
N ALA A 227 -16.89 4.51 -14.73
CA ALA A 227 -18.35 4.65 -14.74
C ALA A 227 -18.93 4.48 -13.33
N ASP A 228 -18.57 3.40 -12.64
CA ASP A 228 -18.95 3.18 -11.25
C ASP A 228 -17.99 3.93 -10.31
N TRP A 229 -18.54 4.64 -9.37
CA TRP A 229 -17.82 5.23 -8.25
C TRP A 229 -18.76 5.54 -7.09
N HIS A 230 -18.59 4.84 -5.99
CA HIS A 230 -19.47 4.87 -4.84
C HIS A 230 -18.68 5.07 -3.54
N PRO A 231 -18.35 6.32 -3.16
CA PRO A 231 -17.83 6.58 -1.82
C PRO A 231 -18.91 6.29 -0.79
N MET A 232 -18.53 5.71 0.35
CA MET A 232 -19.47 5.20 1.34
C MET A 232 -19.18 5.76 2.72
N TYR A 233 -20.21 5.85 3.56
CA TYR A 233 -20.01 5.99 5.00
C TYR A 233 -19.58 4.67 5.60
N PHE A 234 -18.87 4.72 6.74
CA PHE A 234 -18.48 3.52 7.47
C PHE A 234 -19.69 2.62 7.81
N ALA A 235 -20.82 3.23 8.21
CA ALA A 235 -22.04 2.49 8.50
C ALA A 235 -22.60 1.74 7.28
N ASP A 236 -22.43 2.26 6.06
CA ASP A 236 -22.85 1.58 4.83
C ASP A 236 -21.95 0.38 4.54
N MET A 237 -20.63 0.52 4.76
CA MET A 237 -19.70 -0.60 4.66
C MET A 237 -20.05 -1.72 5.63
N ALA A 238 -20.31 -1.38 6.89
CA ALA A 238 -20.71 -2.36 7.90
C ALA A 238 -21.99 -3.09 7.48
N ARG A 239 -22.96 -2.38 6.90
CA ARG A 239 -24.21 -2.96 6.40
C ARG A 239 -23.98 -3.91 5.21
N TRP A 240 -23.12 -3.53 4.26
CA TRP A 240 -22.74 -4.38 3.14
C TRP A 240 -22.06 -5.68 3.60
N LEU A 241 -21.20 -5.60 4.62
CA LEU A 241 -20.42 -6.73 5.10
C LEU A 241 -21.15 -7.61 6.13
N ALA A 242 -22.26 -7.14 6.70
CA ALA A 242 -23.03 -7.87 7.70
C ALA A 242 -23.45 -9.29 7.27
N PRO A 243 -23.91 -9.54 6.01
CA PRO A 243 -24.26 -10.89 5.55
C PRO A 243 -23.07 -11.86 5.56
N ALA A 244 -21.82 -11.38 5.42
CA ALA A 244 -20.60 -12.18 5.51
C ALA A 244 -20.18 -12.51 6.95
N LYS A 245 -20.90 -11.99 7.95
CA LYS A 245 -20.64 -12.18 9.39
C LYS A 245 -19.24 -11.72 9.80
N VAL A 246 -18.74 -10.64 9.19
CA VAL A 246 -17.50 -10.00 9.60
C VAL A 246 -17.80 -8.72 10.37
N GLY A 247 -17.06 -8.49 11.43
CA GLY A 247 -17.09 -7.28 12.24
C GLY A 247 -15.83 -6.45 12.02
N TYR A 248 -15.92 -5.13 12.19
CA TYR A 248 -14.75 -4.24 12.14
C TYR A 248 -13.76 -4.63 13.23
N ALA A 249 -12.51 -4.81 12.85
CA ALA A 249 -11.41 -5.10 13.76
C ALA A 249 -10.63 -3.85 14.16
N CYS A 250 -9.97 -3.24 13.17
CA CYS A 250 -9.16 -2.04 13.37
C CYS A 250 -8.81 -1.41 12.01
N SER A 251 -8.23 -0.21 12.03
CA SER A 251 -7.63 0.40 10.84
C SER A 251 -6.38 -0.37 10.40
N ALA A 252 -6.18 -0.51 9.10
CA ALA A 252 -4.93 -1.00 8.51
C ALA A 252 -3.86 0.10 8.42
N ASN A 253 -4.24 1.36 8.58
CA ASN A 253 -3.32 2.46 8.79
C ASN A 253 -2.92 2.53 10.26
N LEU A 254 -1.70 2.11 10.58
CA LEU A 254 -1.23 2.01 11.97
C LEU A 254 -1.21 3.35 12.71
N LEU A 255 -1.06 4.48 12.00
CA LEU A 255 -1.11 5.80 12.64
C LEU A 255 -2.49 6.15 13.17
N ASP A 256 -3.57 5.58 12.60
CA ASP A 256 -4.94 5.79 13.08
C ASP A 256 -5.21 5.19 14.46
N HIS A 257 -4.36 4.24 14.90
CA HIS A 257 -4.43 3.62 16.24
C HIS A 257 -4.00 4.59 17.35
N VAL A 258 -3.33 5.68 17.03
CA VAL A 258 -2.79 6.63 18.00
C VAL A 258 -3.64 7.89 18.01
N ASP A 259 -4.68 7.93 18.86
CA ASP A 259 -5.62 9.05 18.94
C ASP A 259 -4.92 10.39 19.23
N ALA A 260 -3.83 10.39 20.01
CA ALA A 260 -3.13 11.60 20.42
C ALA A 260 -2.54 12.43 19.25
N ILE A 261 -2.27 11.79 18.08
CA ILE A 261 -1.78 12.49 16.90
C ILE A 261 -2.88 12.78 15.87
N ASN A 262 -4.09 12.23 16.07
CA ASN A 262 -5.20 12.33 15.14
C ASN A 262 -6.36 13.18 15.66
N LEU A 263 -6.56 13.22 17.00
CA LEU A 263 -7.71 13.80 17.65
C LEU A 263 -7.29 14.67 18.81
N ASN A 264 -7.89 15.87 18.94
CA ASN A 264 -7.69 16.70 20.12
C ASN A 264 -8.42 16.12 21.35
N ALA A 265 -8.17 16.69 22.53
CA ALA A 265 -8.71 16.18 23.79
C ALA A 265 -10.25 16.17 23.84
N GLU A 266 -10.90 17.17 23.27
CA GLU A 266 -12.38 17.27 23.23
C GLU A 266 -12.98 16.20 22.30
N GLN A 267 -12.35 15.96 21.15
CA GLN A 267 -12.74 14.90 20.22
C GLN A 267 -12.57 13.51 20.84
N GLN A 268 -11.47 13.26 21.54
CA GLN A 268 -11.25 12.01 22.26
C GLN A 268 -12.29 11.80 23.36
N ALA A 269 -12.63 12.84 24.12
CA ALA A 269 -13.66 12.78 25.15
C ALA A 269 -15.02 12.43 24.53
N LEU A 270 -15.42 13.13 23.47
CA LEU A 270 -16.68 12.84 22.78
C LEU A 270 -16.75 11.40 22.27
N LEU A 271 -15.68 10.87 21.69
CA LEU A 271 -15.68 9.47 21.21
C LEU A 271 -15.83 8.45 22.34
N LYS A 272 -15.28 8.73 23.54
CA LYS A 272 -15.46 7.87 24.72
C LYS A 272 -16.89 7.83 25.21
N ASP A 273 -17.65 8.90 25.04
CA ASP A 273 -19.05 8.98 25.45
C ASP A 273 -20.00 8.21 24.50
N ILE A 274 -19.52 7.80 23.33
CA ILE A 274 -20.30 7.02 22.34
C ILE A 274 -20.15 5.52 22.63
N PRO A 275 -21.17 4.83 23.16
CA PRO A 275 -21.06 3.40 23.49
C PRO A 275 -21.09 2.49 22.26
N ASP A 276 -21.80 2.89 21.20
CA ASP A 276 -21.89 2.12 19.96
C ASP A 276 -20.61 2.25 19.14
N ALA A 277 -19.93 1.13 18.91
CA ALA A 277 -18.63 1.09 18.22
C ALA A 277 -18.75 1.52 16.75
N GLN A 278 -19.87 1.25 16.08
CA GLN A 278 -20.09 1.60 14.69
C GLN A 278 -20.31 3.10 14.52
N LEU A 279 -21.14 3.69 15.39
CA LEU A 279 -21.35 5.14 15.43
C LEU A 279 -20.05 5.87 15.76
N ARG A 280 -19.25 5.33 16.69
CA ARG A 280 -17.94 5.89 17.05
C ARG A 280 -17.01 5.99 15.85
N GLN A 281 -16.93 4.97 15.01
CA GLN A 281 -16.14 5.00 13.78
C GLN A 281 -16.69 6.03 12.78
N SER A 282 -18.02 6.09 12.61
CA SER A 282 -18.64 7.09 11.75
C SER A 282 -18.33 8.52 12.22
N VAL A 283 -18.44 8.80 13.53
CA VAL A 283 -18.13 10.13 14.09
C VAL A 283 -16.63 10.46 13.92
N ARG A 284 -15.75 9.48 14.12
CA ARG A 284 -14.31 9.66 13.89
C ARG A 284 -14.03 10.10 12.46
N ASP A 285 -14.71 9.53 11.46
CA ASP A 285 -14.54 9.91 10.05
C ASP A 285 -14.84 11.39 9.79
N TYR A 286 -15.83 11.97 10.49
CA TYR A 286 -16.10 13.41 10.42
C TYR A 286 -15.01 14.24 11.12
N MET A 287 -14.47 13.77 12.25
CA MET A 287 -13.43 14.49 12.99
C MET A 287 -12.13 14.63 12.20
N VAL A 288 -11.75 13.60 11.44
CA VAL A 288 -10.53 13.61 10.64
C VAL A 288 -10.78 13.92 9.15
N ASN A 289 -12.03 14.24 8.78
CA ASN A 289 -12.44 14.42 7.38
C ASN A 289 -11.99 13.27 6.48
N GLN A 290 -12.31 12.05 6.88
CA GLN A 290 -11.80 10.83 6.28
C GLN A 290 -12.16 10.75 4.81
N GLN A 291 -11.16 10.64 3.94
CA GLN A 291 -11.32 10.56 2.49
C GLN A 291 -11.17 9.13 1.95
N PHE A 292 -10.30 8.35 2.56
CA PHE A 292 -10.00 7.00 2.15
C PHE A 292 -9.74 6.12 3.36
N ARG A 293 -10.53 5.07 3.55
CA ARG A 293 -10.35 4.10 4.63
C ARG A 293 -9.59 2.87 4.14
N LYS A 294 -8.80 2.33 5.04
CA LYS A 294 -8.14 1.03 4.93
C LYS A 294 -8.47 0.27 6.19
N ASP A 295 -9.36 -0.69 6.09
CA ASP A 295 -9.93 -1.36 7.24
C ASP A 295 -9.63 -2.85 7.24
N TYR A 296 -9.37 -3.41 8.43
CA TYR A 296 -9.42 -4.83 8.69
C TYR A 296 -10.75 -5.20 9.33
N TRP A 297 -11.38 -6.22 8.78
CA TRP A 297 -12.60 -6.85 9.29
C TRP A 297 -12.31 -8.30 9.60
N VAL A 298 -12.94 -8.87 10.63
CA VAL A 298 -12.66 -10.23 11.08
C VAL A 298 -13.94 -11.03 11.22
N LYS A 299 -13.90 -12.30 10.81
CA LYS A 299 -15.00 -13.23 10.96
C LYS A 299 -14.88 -13.94 12.31
N GLY A 300 -15.65 -13.47 13.32
CA GLY A 300 -15.61 -14.03 14.67
C GLY A 300 -14.34 -13.64 15.43
N GLY A 301 -14.09 -12.32 15.56
CA GLY A 301 -12.97 -11.77 16.31
C GLY A 301 -13.02 -12.15 17.79
N ARG A 302 -11.86 -12.47 18.37
CA ARG A 302 -11.71 -12.81 19.79
C ARG A 302 -10.81 -11.78 20.47
N GLN A 303 -11.24 -11.33 21.66
CA GLN A 303 -10.47 -10.41 22.49
C GLN A 303 -9.38 -11.17 23.26
N LEU A 304 -8.24 -10.54 23.43
CA LEU A 304 -7.18 -10.98 24.33
C LEU A 304 -7.32 -10.29 25.70
N SER A 305 -6.95 -10.98 26.75
CA SER A 305 -6.67 -10.32 28.02
C SER A 305 -5.42 -9.42 27.89
N ALA A 306 -5.25 -8.43 28.77
CA ALA A 306 -4.09 -7.57 28.77
C ALA A 306 -2.76 -8.34 28.90
N LEU A 307 -2.75 -9.46 29.63
CA LEU A 307 -1.58 -10.32 29.75
C LEU A 307 -1.28 -11.04 28.42
N GLU A 308 -2.26 -11.72 27.82
CA GLU A 308 -2.09 -12.41 26.54
C GLU A 308 -1.67 -11.44 25.42
N GLN A 309 -2.24 -10.22 25.39
CA GLN A 309 -1.84 -9.17 24.44
C GLN A 309 -0.37 -8.79 24.62
N ALA A 310 0.06 -8.53 25.85
CA ALA A 310 1.43 -8.16 26.15
C ALA A 310 2.44 -9.28 25.82
N GLU A 311 2.08 -10.53 26.11
CA GLU A 311 2.89 -11.70 25.75
C GLU A 311 2.99 -11.87 24.22
N ALA A 312 1.89 -11.77 23.50
CA ALA A 312 1.87 -11.89 22.04
C ALA A 312 2.65 -10.74 21.35
N LEU A 313 2.52 -9.51 21.84
CA LEU A 313 3.29 -8.36 21.34
C LEU A 313 4.80 -8.58 21.51
N ARG A 314 5.26 -9.13 22.65
CA ARG A 314 6.67 -9.42 22.90
C ARG A 314 7.29 -10.39 21.90
N LEU A 315 6.49 -11.26 21.29
CA LEU A 315 6.94 -12.22 20.29
C LEU A 315 7.08 -11.59 18.89
N LEU A 316 6.46 -10.45 18.63
CA LEU A 316 6.58 -9.78 17.33
C LEU A 316 8.04 -9.39 17.08
N ARG A 317 8.48 -9.62 15.84
CA ARG A 317 9.79 -9.23 15.35
C ARG A 317 9.66 -7.99 14.47
N VAL A 318 10.61 -7.07 14.64
CA VAL A 318 10.69 -5.84 13.83
C VAL A 318 12.12 -5.60 13.36
N VAL A 319 12.24 -4.87 12.25
CA VAL A 319 13.52 -4.49 11.65
C VAL A 319 13.46 -3.03 11.20
N LEU A 320 14.53 -2.28 11.43
CA LEU A 320 14.67 -0.92 10.91
C LEU A 320 15.01 -0.97 9.41
N THR A 321 14.22 -0.28 8.60
CA THR A 321 14.34 -0.29 7.12
C THR A 321 14.79 1.04 6.54
N THR A 322 15.04 2.02 7.40
CA THR A 322 15.60 3.34 7.08
C THR A 322 16.93 3.49 7.81
N PRO A 323 17.99 4.10 7.21
CA PRO A 323 19.21 4.41 7.94
C PRO A 323 18.88 5.18 9.22
N ARG A 324 19.49 4.80 10.36
CA ARG A 324 19.18 5.42 11.68
C ARG A 324 19.26 6.95 11.65
N ALA A 325 20.28 7.48 10.97
CA ALA A 325 20.51 8.92 10.88
C ALA A 325 19.47 9.66 9.99
N ASP A 326 18.78 8.93 9.14
CA ASP A 326 17.80 9.48 8.20
C ASP A 326 16.34 9.35 8.71
N VAL A 327 16.13 8.73 9.89
CA VAL A 327 14.81 8.66 10.52
C VAL A 327 14.47 10.01 11.15
N PRO A 328 13.48 10.75 10.63
CA PRO A 328 13.06 11.99 11.25
C PRO A 328 12.34 11.68 12.59
N LEU A 329 12.59 12.50 13.61
CA LEU A 329 11.85 12.40 14.87
C LEU A 329 10.54 13.19 14.81
N LYS A 330 9.82 13.00 13.74
CA LYS A 330 8.54 13.66 13.43
C LYS A 330 7.63 12.71 12.65
N VAL A 331 6.33 12.82 12.89
CA VAL A 331 5.29 12.09 12.14
C VAL A 331 4.15 13.04 11.79
N THR A 332 3.60 12.90 10.59
CA THR A 332 2.43 13.67 10.16
C THR A 332 1.19 12.79 10.28
N ALA A 333 0.16 13.32 10.93
CA ALA A 333 -1.14 12.67 11.11
C ALA A 333 -2.28 13.71 10.95
N ALA A 334 -3.51 13.40 11.35
CA ALA A 334 -4.66 14.27 11.10
C ALA A 334 -4.55 15.64 11.80
N LEU A 335 -3.90 15.74 12.96
CA LEU A 335 -3.63 17.02 13.65
C LEU A 335 -2.42 17.78 13.10
N GLY A 336 -1.76 17.27 12.07
CA GLY A 336 -0.55 17.85 11.51
C GLY A 336 0.72 17.14 11.96
N GLU A 337 1.85 17.86 12.04
CA GLU A 337 3.14 17.32 12.43
C GLU A 337 3.25 17.18 13.95
N ALA A 338 3.60 15.97 14.42
CA ALA A 338 3.86 15.67 15.82
C ALA A 338 5.32 15.27 16.01
N SER A 339 5.98 15.78 17.06
CA SER A 339 7.36 15.44 17.42
C SER A 339 7.41 14.11 18.20
N MET A 340 8.37 13.27 17.88
CA MET A 340 8.69 12.04 18.58
C MET A 340 9.75 12.34 19.67
N SER A 341 9.49 11.89 20.91
CA SER A 341 10.44 12.09 22.03
C SER A 341 11.75 11.35 21.81
N GLU A 342 12.87 12.06 21.72
CA GLU A 342 14.20 11.44 21.61
C GLU A 342 14.48 10.47 22.75
N ALA A 343 14.00 10.75 23.97
CA ALA A 343 14.20 9.88 25.12
C ALA A 343 13.56 8.49 24.97
N VAL A 344 12.51 8.36 24.14
CA VAL A 344 11.85 7.09 23.86
C VAL A 344 12.32 6.50 22.53
N TYR A 345 12.27 7.29 21.45
CA TYR A 345 12.55 6.79 20.09
C TYR A 345 14.05 6.59 19.83
N GLY A 346 14.93 7.44 20.41
CA GLY A 346 16.39 7.30 20.29
C GLY A 346 16.87 5.91 20.70
N PRO A 347 16.62 5.46 21.93
CA PRO A 347 16.99 4.11 22.37
C PRO A 347 16.47 2.96 21.52
N VAL A 348 15.23 3.06 21.03
CA VAL A 348 14.61 2.04 20.17
C VAL A 348 15.30 1.98 18.81
N LEU A 349 15.52 3.13 18.18
CA LEU A 349 16.18 3.23 16.89
C LEU A 349 17.66 2.79 16.97
N ASP A 350 18.37 3.16 18.04
CA ASP A 350 19.76 2.74 18.27
C ASP A 350 19.87 1.21 18.43
N ALA A 351 18.89 0.61 19.13
CA ALA A 351 18.83 -0.84 19.26
C ALA A 351 18.58 -1.57 17.93
N LEU A 352 18.01 -0.90 16.93
CA LEU A 352 17.73 -1.45 15.60
C LEU A 352 18.69 -0.97 14.49
N ALA A 353 19.69 -0.16 14.84
CA ALA A 353 20.58 0.51 13.88
C ALA A 353 21.44 -0.43 13.03
N ASP A 354 21.61 -1.67 13.43
CA ASP A 354 22.31 -2.71 12.67
C ASP A 354 21.41 -3.44 11.66
N HIS A 355 20.14 -3.01 11.55
CA HIS A 355 19.13 -3.58 10.63
C HIS A 355 18.85 -5.07 10.82
N LYS A 356 19.12 -5.63 12.00
CA LYS A 356 18.78 -7.03 12.31
C LYS A 356 17.38 -7.13 12.91
N PRO A 357 16.59 -8.14 12.53
CA PRO A 357 15.31 -8.42 13.16
C PRO A 357 15.46 -8.68 14.67
N ARG A 358 14.62 -8.03 15.48
CA ARG A 358 14.55 -8.23 16.94
C ARG A 358 13.12 -8.39 17.41
N THR A 359 12.90 -9.25 18.39
CA THR A 359 11.59 -9.31 19.07
C THR A 359 11.38 -8.08 19.93
N LEU A 360 10.12 -7.71 20.19
CA LEU A 360 9.82 -6.62 21.12
C LEU A 360 10.35 -6.94 22.54
N ALA A 361 10.36 -8.24 22.94
CA ALA A 361 11.01 -8.65 24.19
C ALA A 361 12.50 -8.33 24.25
N GLN A 362 13.22 -8.57 23.15
CA GLN A 362 14.65 -8.20 23.06
C GLN A 362 14.84 -6.70 23.11
N LEU A 363 14.00 -5.93 22.41
CA LEU A 363 14.05 -4.47 22.46
C LEU A 363 13.70 -3.92 23.84
N GLU A 364 12.70 -4.49 24.54
CA GLU A 364 12.36 -4.17 25.92
C GLU A 364 13.59 -4.34 26.84
N GLN A 365 14.29 -5.46 26.72
CA GLN A 365 15.51 -5.73 27.48
C GLN A 365 16.64 -4.74 27.15
N MET A 366 16.86 -4.41 25.86
CA MET A 366 17.92 -3.49 25.42
C MET A 366 17.65 -2.03 25.82
N THR A 367 16.38 -1.65 26.00
CA THR A 367 15.98 -0.28 26.32
C THR A 367 15.57 -0.06 27.76
N SER A 368 15.45 -1.12 28.58
CA SER A 368 15.02 -1.04 29.98
C SER A 368 15.89 -0.12 30.83
N GLY A 369 17.24 -0.18 30.66
CA GLY A 369 18.18 0.68 31.35
C GLY A 369 18.16 2.16 30.93
N LYS A 370 17.38 2.51 29.88
CA LYS A 370 17.20 3.87 29.38
C LYS A 370 15.82 4.47 29.73
N GLY A 371 15.05 3.80 30.61
CA GLY A 371 13.77 4.29 31.10
C GLY A 371 12.61 4.16 30.14
N VAL A 372 12.73 3.36 29.08
CA VAL A 372 11.64 3.11 28.12
C VAL A 372 10.76 1.97 28.66
N THR A 373 9.50 2.24 28.92
CA THR A 373 8.50 1.22 29.33
C THR A 373 8.03 0.39 28.11
N PHE A 374 7.49 -0.80 28.35
CA PHE A 374 6.95 -1.65 27.28
C PHE A 374 5.79 -0.97 26.50
N ALA A 375 4.95 -0.20 27.17
CA ALA A 375 3.88 0.56 26.53
C ALA A 375 4.44 1.63 25.57
N GLN A 376 5.47 2.37 26.00
CA GLN A 376 6.15 3.34 25.15
C GLN A 376 6.88 2.67 23.98
N LEU A 377 7.53 1.52 24.20
CA LEU A 377 8.16 0.74 23.15
C LEU A 377 7.13 0.29 22.10
N ASN A 378 5.99 -0.26 22.53
CA ASN A 378 4.93 -0.70 21.60
C ASN A 378 4.39 0.46 20.78
N GLN A 379 4.10 1.60 21.41
CA GLN A 379 3.65 2.80 20.70
C GLN A 379 4.70 3.33 19.72
N ALA A 380 5.99 3.33 20.11
CA ALA A 380 7.07 3.75 19.24
C ALA A 380 7.19 2.84 18.01
N VAL A 381 7.12 1.53 18.19
CA VAL A 381 7.13 0.57 17.09
C VAL A 381 5.91 0.76 16.17
N LEU A 382 4.73 0.97 16.73
CA LEU A 382 3.50 1.22 15.97
C LEU A 382 3.63 2.48 15.08
N ILE A 383 4.10 3.59 15.65
CA ILE A 383 4.30 4.85 14.93
C ILE A 383 5.41 4.71 13.87
N LEU A 384 6.56 4.13 14.23
CA LEU A 384 7.65 3.91 13.27
C LEU A 384 7.24 2.97 12.13
N ALA A 385 6.42 1.96 12.41
CA ALA A 385 5.86 1.07 11.38
C ALA A 385 4.80 1.77 10.53
N GLY A 386 3.97 2.62 11.13
CA GLY A 386 3.01 3.46 10.44
C GLY A 386 3.67 4.48 9.53
N ALA A 387 4.79 5.07 9.95
CA ALA A 387 5.62 5.99 9.18
C ALA A 387 6.53 5.30 8.14
N GLY A 388 6.60 3.96 8.13
CA GLY A 388 7.38 3.20 7.15
C GLY A 388 8.87 3.05 7.44
N HIS A 389 9.33 3.46 8.64
CA HIS A 389 10.74 3.34 9.04
C HIS A 389 11.08 1.96 9.61
N VAL A 390 10.12 1.29 10.19
CA VAL A 390 10.22 -0.06 10.75
C VAL A 390 9.25 -0.96 10.02
N GLN A 391 9.63 -2.21 9.77
CA GLN A 391 8.72 -3.25 9.26
C GLN A 391 8.74 -4.46 10.21
N LEU A 392 7.65 -5.21 10.21
CA LEU A 392 7.62 -6.49 10.89
C LEU A 392 8.52 -7.48 10.14
N ALA A 393 9.11 -8.41 10.88
CA ALA A 393 9.96 -9.44 10.32
C ALA A 393 9.40 -10.83 10.60
N GLN A 394 9.58 -11.73 9.64
CA GLN A 394 9.25 -13.13 9.75
C GLN A 394 10.23 -13.84 10.70
N ASP A 395 9.85 -15.04 11.13
CA ASP A 395 10.80 -15.97 11.74
C ASP A 395 11.91 -16.32 10.74
N GLU A 396 13.12 -16.52 11.23
CA GLU A 396 14.30 -16.81 10.40
C GLU A 396 14.12 -18.08 9.54
N GLN A 397 13.45 -19.10 10.07
CA GLN A 397 13.18 -20.33 9.32
C GLN A 397 12.20 -20.07 8.17
N VAL A 398 11.19 -19.20 8.37
CA VAL A 398 10.24 -18.81 7.34
C VAL A 398 10.94 -17.98 6.27
N ALA A 399 11.76 -17.02 6.69
CA ALA A 399 12.58 -16.22 5.76
C ALA A 399 13.51 -17.11 4.92
N GLY A 400 14.14 -18.11 5.54
CA GLY A 400 14.98 -19.08 4.83
C GLY A 400 14.23 -19.90 3.77
N LYS A 401 12.98 -20.32 4.07
CA LYS A 401 12.12 -21.03 3.10
C LYS A 401 11.72 -20.16 1.91
N ALA A 402 11.43 -18.88 2.14
CA ALA A 402 10.99 -17.92 1.12
C ALA A 402 12.15 -17.39 0.25
N ARG A 403 13.40 -17.54 0.69
CA ARG A 403 14.56 -16.92 0.04
C ARG A 403 14.67 -17.25 -1.44
N LYS A 404 14.53 -18.52 -1.81
CA LYS A 404 14.70 -18.95 -3.20
C LYS A 404 13.70 -18.30 -4.17
N SER A 405 12.44 -18.20 -3.78
CA SER A 405 11.40 -17.54 -4.60
C SER A 405 11.59 -16.03 -4.65
N SER A 406 11.98 -15.39 -3.52
CA SER A 406 12.36 -13.99 -3.49
C SER A 406 13.53 -13.67 -4.42
N ASP A 407 14.63 -14.46 -4.35
CA ASP A 407 15.83 -14.26 -5.18
C ASP A 407 15.49 -14.35 -6.67
N ARG A 408 14.65 -15.31 -7.06
CA ARG A 408 14.20 -15.48 -8.46
C ARG A 408 13.37 -14.33 -8.94
N LEU A 409 12.37 -13.89 -8.14
CA LEU A 409 11.53 -12.75 -8.49
C LEU A 409 12.38 -11.49 -8.60
N ASN A 410 13.28 -11.25 -7.64
CA ASN A 410 14.14 -10.07 -7.62
C ASN A 410 15.06 -10.05 -8.85
N ALA A 411 15.68 -11.17 -9.22
CA ALA A 411 16.50 -11.25 -10.42
C ALA A 411 15.71 -10.90 -11.69
N HIS A 412 14.45 -11.37 -11.79
CA HIS A 412 13.55 -11.04 -12.90
C HIS A 412 13.22 -9.54 -12.93
N LEU A 413 12.78 -8.95 -11.80
CA LEU A 413 12.43 -7.54 -11.69
C LEU A 413 13.62 -6.60 -11.96
N ILE A 414 14.78 -6.91 -11.38
CA ILE A 414 16.03 -6.17 -11.59
C ILE A 414 16.43 -6.17 -13.08
N ASN A 415 16.23 -7.30 -13.79
CA ASN A 415 16.49 -7.33 -15.23
C ASN A 415 15.47 -6.49 -16.02
N LYS A 416 14.18 -6.46 -15.62
CA LYS A 416 13.15 -5.61 -16.24
C LYS A 416 13.45 -4.12 -16.07
N ALA A 417 14.14 -3.71 -14.99
CA ALA A 417 14.54 -2.31 -14.74
C ALA A 417 15.44 -1.72 -15.84
N ARG A 418 16.05 -2.56 -16.68
CA ARG A 418 16.78 -2.11 -17.89
C ARG A 418 15.85 -1.36 -18.87
N GLY A 419 14.61 -1.81 -19.03
CA GLY A 419 13.66 -1.25 -20.00
C GLY A 419 12.66 -0.27 -19.40
N SER A 420 12.32 -0.39 -18.10
CA SER A 420 11.24 0.38 -17.48
C SER A 420 11.54 0.72 -16.02
N ALA A 421 10.88 1.77 -15.52
CA ALA A 421 10.85 2.15 -14.10
C ALA A 421 9.55 1.72 -13.41
N ASP A 422 8.70 0.92 -14.05
CA ASP A 422 7.34 0.64 -13.61
C ASP A 422 7.28 -0.07 -12.26
N VAL A 423 8.17 -1.05 -12.01
CA VAL A 423 8.20 -1.78 -10.75
C VAL A 423 9.36 -1.29 -9.87
N GLY A 424 9.03 -0.45 -8.89
CA GLY A 424 9.97 0.10 -7.92
C GLY A 424 10.08 -0.70 -6.61
N TYR A 425 9.84 -2.02 -6.65
CA TYR A 425 9.78 -2.87 -5.44
C TYR A 425 10.48 -4.20 -5.69
N LEU A 426 11.13 -4.74 -4.65
CA LEU A 426 11.73 -6.07 -4.63
C LEU A 426 11.21 -6.86 -3.44
N ALA A 427 11.19 -8.18 -3.54
CA ALA A 427 10.75 -9.09 -2.49
C ALA A 427 11.80 -9.20 -1.37
N SER A 428 11.37 -9.10 -0.12
CA SER A 428 12.21 -9.34 1.06
C SER A 428 11.68 -10.53 1.86
N PRO A 429 12.38 -11.65 1.91
CA PRO A 429 11.97 -12.79 2.73
C PRO A 429 12.04 -12.48 4.23
N VAL A 430 12.77 -11.44 4.64
CA VAL A 430 12.80 -11.00 6.05
C VAL A 430 11.49 -10.35 6.43
N THR A 431 10.93 -9.48 5.58
CA THR A 431 9.69 -8.74 5.89
C THR A 431 8.42 -9.43 5.36
N GLY A 432 8.57 -10.54 4.64
CA GLY A 432 7.43 -11.29 4.07
C GLY A 432 6.66 -10.52 3.00
N GLY A 433 7.28 -9.53 2.35
CA GLY A 433 6.63 -8.69 1.35
C GLY A 433 7.62 -7.86 0.54
N GLY A 434 7.13 -6.78 -0.05
CA GLY A 434 7.92 -5.89 -0.90
C GLY A 434 8.69 -4.84 -0.10
N PHE A 435 9.80 -4.42 -0.68
CA PHE A 435 10.62 -3.31 -0.22
C PHE A 435 10.92 -2.36 -1.38
N THR A 436 10.80 -1.06 -1.15
CA THR A 436 11.02 -0.04 -2.19
C THR A 436 12.48 0.00 -2.62
N VAL A 437 12.70 -0.27 -3.90
CA VAL A 437 14.00 -0.20 -4.58
C VAL A 437 13.77 0.43 -5.95
N ASP A 438 14.15 1.70 -6.12
CA ASP A 438 13.95 2.43 -7.35
C ASP A 438 14.77 1.85 -8.52
N ARG A 439 14.49 2.31 -9.75
CA ARG A 439 15.13 1.82 -10.96
C ARG A 439 16.65 1.91 -10.93
N PHE A 440 17.22 3.02 -10.44
CA PHE A 440 18.67 3.17 -10.44
C PHE A 440 19.31 2.22 -9.43
N ALA A 441 18.72 2.07 -8.25
CA ALA A 441 19.17 1.08 -7.26
C ALA A 441 19.08 -0.36 -7.82
N GLN A 442 18.03 -0.69 -8.58
CA GLN A 442 17.92 -1.97 -9.27
C GLN A 442 19.00 -2.15 -10.33
N LEU A 443 19.34 -1.11 -11.12
CA LEU A 443 20.44 -1.16 -12.09
C LEU A 443 21.80 -1.32 -11.41
N PHE A 444 22.01 -0.70 -10.24
CA PHE A 444 23.23 -0.92 -9.44
C PHE A 444 23.33 -2.37 -8.92
N LEU A 445 22.21 -2.94 -8.48
CA LEU A 445 22.14 -4.36 -8.12
C LEU A 445 22.43 -5.27 -9.31
N LEU A 446 21.94 -4.94 -10.50
CA LEU A 446 22.20 -5.70 -11.72
C LEU A 446 23.69 -5.65 -12.09
N ALA A 447 24.31 -4.46 -12.07
CA ALA A 447 25.75 -4.32 -12.31
C ALA A 447 26.57 -5.17 -11.34
N ARG A 448 26.19 -5.17 -10.04
CA ARG A 448 26.83 -5.99 -9.01
C ARG A 448 26.68 -7.50 -9.28
N SER A 449 25.50 -7.95 -9.70
CA SER A 449 25.27 -9.36 -10.03
C SER A 449 26.10 -9.82 -11.24
N GLN A 450 26.51 -8.88 -12.11
CA GLN A 450 27.40 -9.11 -13.24
C GLN A 450 28.88 -8.94 -12.90
N GLY A 451 29.23 -8.76 -11.63
CA GLY A 451 30.61 -8.73 -11.16
C GLY A 451 31.21 -7.35 -10.92
N ALA A 452 30.49 -6.26 -11.18
CA ALA A 452 30.94 -4.90 -10.86
C ALA A 452 31.05 -4.70 -9.32
N LYS A 453 32.21 -4.26 -8.85
CA LYS A 453 32.50 -4.19 -7.42
C LYS A 453 32.40 -2.79 -6.82
N GLN A 454 32.66 -1.76 -7.63
CA GLN A 454 32.76 -0.38 -7.18
C GLN A 454 31.54 0.45 -7.59
N PRO A 455 31.10 1.41 -6.77
CA PRO A 455 29.98 2.30 -7.10
C PRO A 455 30.16 3.01 -8.46
N ALA A 456 31.37 3.39 -8.83
CA ALA A 456 31.67 4.01 -10.12
C ALA A 456 31.35 3.08 -11.32
N GLU A 457 31.59 1.78 -11.15
CA GLU A 457 31.27 0.77 -12.19
C GLU A 457 29.75 0.58 -12.33
N TRP A 458 29.00 0.63 -11.20
CA TRP A 458 27.54 0.54 -11.21
C TRP A 458 26.93 1.77 -11.90
N ALA A 459 27.46 2.96 -11.62
CA ALA A 459 27.05 4.21 -12.27
C ALA A 459 27.29 4.16 -13.78
N GLN A 460 28.46 3.66 -14.19
CA GLN A 460 28.78 3.53 -15.61
C GLN A 460 27.85 2.53 -16.32
N PHE A 461 27.55 1.41 -15.67
CA PHE A 461 26.59 0.43 -16.18
C PHE A 461 25.21 1.05 -16.36
N ALA A 462 24.69 1.72 -15.33
CA ALA A 462 23.40 2.39 -15.39
C ALA A 462 23.34 3.45 -16.48
N TRP A 463 24.40 4.26 -16.62
CA TRP A 463 24.49 5.25 -17.70
C TRP A 463 24.46 4.60 -19.09
N ASN A 464 25.19 3.53 -19.30
CA ASN A 464 25.18 2.81 -20.57
C ASN A 464 23.77 2.31 -20.95
N VAL A 465 22.99 1.82 -19.95
CA VAL A 465 21.60 1.40 -20.16
C VAL A 465 20.70 2.58 -20.53
N LEU A 466 20.83 3.72 -19.87
CA LEU A 466 20.03 4.92 -20.15
C LEU A 466 20.39 5.54 -21.51
N ALA A 467 21.68 5.72 -21.76
CA ALA A 467 22.18 6.33 -23.00
C ALA A 467 21.79 5.52 -24.25
N ALA A 468 21.82 4.17 -24.17
CA ALA A 468 21.39 3.29 -25.26
C ALA A 468 19.90 3.46 -25.60
N GLN A 469 19.09 4.01 -24.69
CA GLN A 469 17.66 4.28 -24.86
C GLN A 469 17.37 5.77 -25.11
N GLY A 470 18.40 6.61 -25.27
CA GLY A 470 18.24 8.06 -25.42
C GLY A 470 17.68 8.75 -24.16
N GLN A 471 17.74 8.09 -23.00
CA GLN A 471 17.22 8.61 -21.74
C GLN A 471 18.27 9.45 -21.02
N ARG A 472 17.80 10.47 -20.29
CA ARG A 472 18.62 11.38 -19.49
C ARG A 472 18.06 11.47 -18.07
N ILE A 473 18.93 11.79 -17.12
CA ILE A 473 18.50 12.05 -15.73
C ILE A 473 17.82 13.40 -15.67
N ILE A 474 16.68 13.43 -14.98
CA ILE A 474 15.97 14.67 -14.65
C ILE A 474 16.42 15.11 -13.25
N LYS A 475 17.05 16.29 -13.18
CA LYS A 475 17.45 16.92 -11.92
C LYS A 475 16.73 18.26 -11.78
N GLU A 476 16.05 18.46 -10.66
CA GLU A 476 15.25 19.68 -10.41
C GLU A 476 14.25 20.01 -11.54
N GLY A 477 13.63 18.97 -12.11
CA GLY A 477 12.64 19.09 -13.18
C GLY A 477 13.23 19.33 -14.59
N LYS A 478 14.57 19.32 -14.75
CA LYS A 478 15.24 19.51 -16.03
C LYS A 478 16.12 18.33 -16.41
N PRO A 479 16.13 17.89 -17.67
CA PRO A 479 17.05 16.85 -18.13
C PRO A 479 18.49 17.40 -18.11
N LEU A 480 19.44 16.55 -17.71
CA LEU A 480 20.87 16.84 -17.79
C LEU A 480 21.33 16.62 -19.24
N ASP A 481 21.87 17.65 -19.90
CA ASP A 481 22.22 17.59 -21.31
C ASP A 481 23.54 16.87 -21.59
N ALA A 482 24.58 17.13 -20.80
CA ALA A 482 25.89 16.53 -21.01
C ALA A 482 25.96 15.09 -20.45
N ALA A 483 26.63 14.20 -21.15
CA ALA A 483 26.86 12.82 -20.72
C ALA A 483 27.65 12.76 -19.41
N GLU A 484 28.62 13.65 -19.24
CA GLU A 484 29.45 13.77 -18.04
C GLU A 484 28.62 14.14 -16.81
N ASP A 485 27.63 15.05 -16.95
CA ASP A 485 26.74 15.45 -15.84
C ASP A 485 25.82 14.31 -15.41
N ASN A 486 25.26 13.57 -16.38
CA ASN A 486 24.46 12.39 -16.09
C ASN A 486 25.28 11.32 -15.36
N LEU A 487 26.51 11.06 -15.79
CA LEU A 487 27.39 10.09 -15.16
C LEU A 487 27.85 10.56 -13.76
N ALA A 488 28.11 11.84 -13.58
CA ALA A 488 28.47 12.43 -12.28
C ALA A 488 27.32 12.26 -11.27
N GLU A 489 26.09 12.54 -11.70
CA GLU A 489 24.89 12.35 -10.86
C GLU A 489 24.70 10.87 -10.48
N LEU A 490 24.85 9.94 -11.44
CA LEU A 490 24.77 8.50 -11.16
C LEU A 490 25.88 8.01 -10.21
N ARG A 491 27.09 8.57 -10.30
CA ARG A 491 28.17 8.24 -9.36
C ARG A 491 27.84 8.68 -7.93
N ALA A 492 27.27 9.86 -7.76
CA ALA A 492 26.84 10.34 -6.45
C ALA A 492 25.71 9.46 -5.87
N GLN A 493 24.73 9.08 -6.70
CA GLN A 493 23.65 8.17 -6.30
C GLN A 493 24.15 6.76 -5.99
N ALA A 494 25.07 6.20 -6.78
CA ALA A 494 25.67 4.90 -6.54
C ALA A 494 26.49 4.87 -5.25
N GLN A 495 27.21 5.94 -4.91
CA GLN A 495 27.92 6.05 -3.64
C GLN A 495 26.93 6.10 -2.46
N THR A 496 25.90 6.94 -2.54
CA THR A 496 24.84 7.00 -1.51
C THR A 496 24.15 5.64 -1.33
N PHE A 497 23.86 4.96 -2.43
CA PHE A 497 23.31 3.61 -2.41
C PHE A 497 24.24 2.62 -1.70
N ALA A 498 25.54 2.64 -2.00
CA ALA A 498 26.53 1.78 -1.36
C ALA A 498 26.60 1.99 0.16
N ASP A 499 26.60 3.26 0.58
CA ASP A 499 26.81 3.63 1.98
C ASP A 499 25.54 3.45 2.83
N LYS A 500 24.37 3.79 2.32
CA LYS A 500 23.13 3.87 3.10
C LYS A 500 22.14 2.74 2.81
N ARG A 501 21.95 2.37 1.54
CA ARG A 501 20.86 1.46 1.13
C ARG A 501 21.29 0.00 1.04
N LEU A 502 22.48 -0.25 0.50
CA LEU A 502 22.98 -1.62 0.29
C LEU A 502 23.13 -2.42 1.59
N PRO A 503 23.60 -1.86 2.74
CA PRO A 503 23.61 -2.60 3.99
C PRO A 503 22.22 -3.06 4.43
N ILE A 504 21.20 -2.21 4.27
CA ILE A 504 19.80 -2.54 4.57
C ILE A 504 19.30 -3.65 3.66
N LEU A 505 19.51 -3.52 2.34
CA LEU A 505 19.07 -4.53 1.36
C LEU A 505 19.70 -5.90 1.64
N LYS A 506 20.97 -5.94 2.08
CA LYS A 506 21.62 -7.17 2.52
C LYS A 506 20.98 -7.74 3.78
N ALA A 507 20.72 -6.92 4.78
CA ALA A 507 20.05 -7.35 6.01
C ALA A 507 18.62 -7.86 5.76
N LEU A 508 17.93 -7.29 4.76
CA LEU A 508 16.60 -7.71 4.32
C LEU A 508 16.63 -8.89 3.32
N MET A 509 17.79 -9.44 3.02
CA MET A 509 18.00 -10.53 2.02
C MET A 509 17.44 -10.17 0.62
N VAL A 510 17.56 -8.89 0.22
CA VAL A 510 17.13 -8.39 -1.10
C VAL A 510 18.32 -8.32 -2.07
N ALA A 511 19.57 -8.20 -1.54
CA ALA A 511 20.81 -8.02 -2.29
C ALA A 511 21.93 -8.93 -1.79
#